data_f5ec31b7b73fc2d917892d00019b659c
#
_entry.id   f5ec31b7b73fc2d917892d00019b659c
#
_cell.length_a   1.000
_cell.length_b   1.000
_cell.length_c   1.000
_cell.angle_alpha   90.00
_cell.angle_beta   90.00
_cell.angle_gamma   90.00
#
_symmetry.space_group_name_H-M   'P 1'
#
loop_
_entity.id
_entity.type
_entity.pdbx_description
1 polymer ?
#
loop_
_entity_poly.entity_id
_entity_poly.type
_entity_poly.pdbx_seq_one_letter_code
_entity_poly.pdbx_strand_id
1 'polypeptide(L)'
;MIKKILLVLTVLFSPLMSATGMAENGPLSLKSITGGEFYAHGIYGVNPLADGESYSQLVDGKRIVVSSFKTGEQTGVLFDADNTKGKVKVSRIDGYIMSPNQKNILLRTQTQSIYRHSTTAVYYIYNVQNRTLAPLSDGGPQECPLWSPDGNMVGFVREGNLFLVKLLFDNAEVQITKDGKFNSIINGKADWVYEEEFVTNRSFDFNADATMLAWIRYDESQVPLFSFPMYKGMLPEMKENAEYPGAYEYKYPIAGQPNSKVSVHTFDIKSRATREVKVPLEAEGYIPRIAFSSDPDKLLILTQNRHQDNLQVWVANPRPTECRCIVTGEAQPYLADKTYTLFIKSEGHFKIIITAFKTFGYFFKSYKSSIKSIYFHM
;
A
#
# COMPACT_ATOMS: atom_id res chain seq x y z
N MET A 1 52.01 -50.69 -33.65
CA MET A 1 51.81 -50.83 -32.19
C MET A 1 51.38 -49.49 -31.52
N ILE A 2 50.75 -48.55 -32.25
CA ILE A 2 50.39 -47.24 -31.74
C ILE A 2 48.85 -46.99 -31.73
N LYS A 3 48.06 -47.94 -32.20
CA LYS A 3 46.56 -47.80 -32.26
C LYS A 3 45.81 -48.45 -31.11
N LYS A 4 46.45 -48.98 -30.10
CA LYS A 4 45.77 -49.61 -28.91
C LYS A 4 45.93 -48.81 -27.61
N ILE A 5 46.68 -47.71 -27.59
CA ILE A 5 46.86 -46.88 -26.39
C ILE A 5 45.89 -45.67 -26.35
N LEU A 6 45.22 -45.39 -27.45
CA LEU A 6 44.30 -44.22 -27.51
C LEU A 6 42.85 -44.51 -27.04
N LEU A 7 42.55 -45.78 -26.73
CA LEU A 7 41.20 -46.20 -26.31
C LEU A 7 41.03 -46.37 -24.78
N VAL A 8 42.11 -46.24 -24.03
CA VAL A 8 42.06 -46.38 -22.56
C VAL A 8 42.09 -45.03 -21.84
N LEU A 9 42.45 -43.95 -22.55
CA LEU A 9 42.48 -42.60 -21.94
C LEU A 9 41.17 -41.82 -22.07
N THR A 10 40.17 -42.30 -22.79
CA THR A 10 38.86 -41.65 -22.98
C THR A 10 37.79 -42.09 -22.00
N VAL A 11 38.06 -43.06 -21.16
CA VAL A 11 37.08 -43.56 -20.15
C VAL A 11 37.35 -43.00 -18.75
N LEU A 12 38.44 -42.23 -18.54
CA LEU A 12 38.81 -41.72 -17.22
C LEU A 12 38.52 -40.21 -17.04
N PHE A 13 37.89 -39.52 -18.03
CA PHE A 13 37.37 -38.19 -17.90
C PHE A 13 35.84 -38.15 -18.12
N SER A 14 35.10 -39.00 -17.40
CA SER A 14 33.73 -38.70 -17.07
C SER A 14 33.81 -37.57 -16.03
N PRO A 15 33.29 -36.37 -16.31
CA PRO A 15 33.12 -35.40 -15.25
C PRO A 15 32.20 -36.07 -14.23
N LEU A 16 32.68 -36.29 -13.02
CA LEU A 16 31.83 -36.43 -11.85
C LEU A 16 30.95 -35.18 -11.84
N MET A 17 29.84 -35.20 -12.54
CA MET A 17 28.73 -34.36 -12.20
C MET A 17 28.41 -34.76 -10.77
N SER A 18 28.86 -33.94 -9.84
CA SER A 18 28.34 -33.93 -8.49
C SER A 18 26.84 -33.86 -8.64
N ALA A 19 26.17 -34.95 -8.43
CA ALA A 19 24.74 -34.95 -8.14
C ALA A 19 24.61 -34.07 -6.92
N THR A 20 24.38 -32.77 -7.16
CA THR A 20 23.85 -31.89 -6.14
C THR A 20 22.58 -32.56 -5.67
N GLY A 21 22.60 -32.99 -4.42
CA GLY A 21 21.63 -33.86 -3.83
C GLY A 21 20.22 -33.52 -4.26
N MET A 22 19.60 -34.45 -4.98
CA MET A 22 18.17 -34.57 -4.91
C MET A 22 17.87 -34.85 -3.44
N ALA A 23 17.30 -33.89 -2.75
CA ALA A 23 16.74 -34.11 -1.42
C ALA A 23 15.90 -35.40 -1.56
N GLU A 24 16.22 -36.45 -0.82
CA GLU A 24 15.34 -37.59 -0.68
C GLU A 24 14.00 -37.04 -0.27
N ASN A 25 13.02 -37.08 -1.19
CA ASN A 25 11.64 -36.73 -0.90
C ASN A 25 11.14 -37.78 0.11
N GLY A 26 11.39 -37.52 1.38
CA GLY A 26 10.76 -38.27 2.46
C GLY A 26 9.24 -38.14 2.38
N PRO A 27 8.47 -39.04 2.97
CA PRO A 27 7.02 -38.95 2.96
C PRO A 27 6.57 -37.66 3.60
N LEU A 28 5.64 -36.93 2.95
CA LEU A 28 5.03 -35.73 3.49
C LEU A 28 4.47 -36.00 4.89
N SER A 29 4.90 -35.22 5.87
CA SER A 29 4.42 -35.32 7.24
C SER A 29 3.74 -34.01 7.65
N LEU A 30 2.80 -34.07 8.59
CA LEU A 30 2.20 -32.89 9.15
C LEU A 30 3.28 -31.95 9.74
N LYS A 31 4.29 -32.51 10.38
CA LYS A 31 5.42 -31.75 10.94
C LYS A 31 6.22 -31.02 9.87
N SER A 32 6.51 -31.64 8.71
CA SER A 32 7.25 -30.99 7.62
C SER A 32 6.42 -29.89 6.96
N ILE A 33 5.11 -30.11 6.80
CA ILE A 33 4.18 -29.09 6.24
C ILE A 33 4.04 -27.88 7.18
N THR A 34 3.79 -28.12 8.47
CA THR A 34 3.59 -27.03 9.45
C THR A 34 4.89 -26.44 9.96
N GLY A 35 6.01 -27.15 9.84
CA GLY A 35 7.35 -26.74 10.28
C GLY A 35 8.08 -25.78 9.33
N GLY A 36 7.48 -25.44 8.19
CA GLY A 36 8.06 -24.50 7.22
C GLY A 36 9.09 -25.10 6.28
N GLU A 37 9.25 -26.44 6.24
CA GLU A 37 10.21 -27.14 5.37
C GLU A 37 9.99 -26.82 3.88
N PHE A 38 8.74 -26.55 3.49
CA PHE A 38 8.35 -26.24 2.11
C PHE A 38 8.17 -24.74 1.85
N TYR A 39 8.55 -23.85 2.78
CA TYR A 39 8.48 -22.43 2.52
C TYR A 39 9.51 -22.03 1.47
N ALA A 40 9.04 -21.35 0.43
CA ALA A 40 9.92 -20.81 -0.58
C ALA A 40 10.88 -19.78 0.03
N HIS A 41 12.18 -19.96 -0.21
CA HIS A 41 13.17 -18.94 0.13
C HIS A 41 13.08 -17.82 -0.93
N GLY A 42 12.55 -16.68 -0.53
CA GLY A 42 12.43 -15.50 -1.38
C GLY A 42 13.28 -14.33 -0.85
N ILE A 43 13.54 -13.37 -1.71
CA ILE A 43 14.12 -12.09 -1.31
C ILE A 43 12.95 -11.15 -1.05
N TYR A 44 12.78 -10.71 0.19
CA TYR A 44 11.66 -9.87 0.63
C TYR A 44 12.15 -8.53 1.16
N GLY A 45 11.27 -7.50 1.10
CA GLY A 45 11.54 -6.20 1.71
C GLY A 45 12.64 -5.38 1.02
N VAL A 46 12.89 -5.64 -0.26
CA VAL A 46 13.83 -4.88 -1.08
C VAL A 46 13.19 -3.57 -1.50
N ASN A 47 13.79 -2.44 -1.11
CA ASN A 47 13.36 -1.10 -1.49
C ASN A 47 14.44 -0.41 -2.30
N PRO A 48 14.24 -0.17 -3.62
CA PRO A 48 15.20 0.52 -4.46
C PRO A 48 15.51 1.93 -3.92
N LEU A 49 16.78 2.35 -4.02
CA LEU A 49 17.19 3.71 -3.74
C LEU A 49 17.19 4.58 -5.02
N ALA A 50 17.24 5.90 -4.86
CA ALA A 50 17.15 6.85 -5.97
C ALA A 50 18.33 6.79 -6.96
N ASP A 51 19.45 6.17 -6.55
CA ASP A 51 20.62 5.95 -7.44
C ASP A 51 20.36 4.89 -8.52
N GLY A 52 19.31 4.07 -8.37
CA GLY A 52 18.99 2.99 -9.30
C GLY A 52 19.96 1.80 -9.26
N GLU A 53 21.00 1.86 -8.45
CA GLU A 53 22.06 0.85 -8.35
C GLU A 53 22.04 0.11 -7.02
N SER A 54 21.42 0.70 -6.00
CA SER A 54 21.37 0.19 -4.64
C SER A 54 19.95 -0.05 -4.17
N TYR A 55 19.79 -0.89 -3.17
CA TYR A 55 18.54 -1.11 -2.46
C TYR A 55 18.76 -1.11 -0.95
N SER A 56 17.70 -0.77 -0.22
CA SER A 56 17.68 -0.89 1.23
C SER A 56 16.80 -2.06 1.68
N GLN A 57 17.15 -2.64 2.83
CA GLN A 57 16.42 -3.78 3.40
C GLN A 57 16.51 -3.73 4.93
N LEU A 58 15.40 -4.11 5.61
CA LEU A 58 15.36 -4.26 7.05
C LEU A 58 15.97 -5.61 7.45
N VAL A 59 16.94 -5.59 8.36
CA VAL A 59 17.60 -6.77 8.90
C VAL A 59 17.37 -6.85 10.41
N ASP A 60 16.95 -8.02 10.90
CA ASP A 60 16.72 -8.37 12.30
C ASP A 60 15.75 -7.43 13.06
N GLY A 61 14.97 -6.64 12.32
CA GLY A 61 14.11 -5.61 12.90
C GLY A 61 14.88 -4.47 13.58
N LYS A 62 16.20 -4.34 13.34
CA LYS A 62 17.07 -3.36 14.00
C LYS A 62 17.84 -2.46 13.06
N ARG A 63 18.21 -2.94 11.88
CA ARG A 63 19.07 -2.21 10.95
C ARG A 63 18.43 -2.11 9.57
N ILE A 64 18.54 -0.94 8.96
CA ILE A 64 18.24 -0.75 7.54
C ILE A 64 19.57 -0.69 6.81
N VAL A 65 19.91 -1.76 6.10
CA VAL A 65 21.16 -1.90 5.36
C VAL A 65 20.98 -1.50 3.91
N VAL A 66 22.06 -1.05 3.27
CA VAL A 66 22.13 -0.78 1.83
C VAL A 66 22.97 -1.85 1.18
N SER A 67 22.52 -2.38 0.07
CA SER A 67 23.23 -3.37 -0.73
C SER A 67 23.19 -3.02 -2.21
N SER A 68 24.20 -3.46 -2.95
CA SER A 68 24.28 -3.26 -4.39
C SER A 68 23.42 -4.27 -5.15
N PHE A 69 22.61 -3.82 -6.11
CA PHE A 69 21.88 -4.73 -7.03
C PHE A 69 22.83 -5.59 -7.87
N LYS A 70 24.03 -5.08 -8.17
CA LYS A 70 24.99 -5.78 -9.01
C LYS A 70 25.67 -6.95 -8.31
N THR A 71 26.06 -6.79 -7.03
CA THR A 71 26.85 -7.79 -6.29
C THR A 71 26.07 -8.49 -5.19
N GLY A 72 24.96 -7.89 -4.72
CA GLY A 72 24.24 -8.34 -3.52
C GLY A 72 24.96 -8.01 -2.22
N GLU A 73 26.17 -7.44 -2.27
CA GLU A 73 26.96 -7.11 -1.08
C GLU A 73 26.43 -5.88 -0.36
N GLN A 74 26.51 -5.89 0.97
CA GLN A 74 26.19 -4.75 1.80
C GLN A 74 27.23 -3.65 1.62
N THR A 75 26.77 -2.44 1.26
CA THR A 75 27.62 -1.26 1.03
C THR A 75 27.48 -0.20 2.12
N GLY A 76 26.41 -0.26 2.94
CA GLY A 76 26.19 0.74 3.96
C GLY A 76 25.07 0.39 4.96
N VAL A 77 24.85 1.31 5.91
CA VAL A 77 23.77 1.24 6.90
C VAL A 77 23.12 2.61 6.99
N LEU A 78 21.81 2.68 6.72
CA LEU A 78 21.02 3.90 6.83
C LEU A 78 20.51 4.15 8.25
N PHE A 79 20.12 3.08 8.94
CA PHE A 79 19.58 3.10 10.30
C PHE A 79 20.14 1.93 11.08
N ASP A 80 20.46 2.19 12.35
CA ASP A 80 20.86 1.19 13.33
C ASP A 80 20.24 1.59 14.69
N ALA A 81 19.38 0.77 15.24
CA ALA A 81 18.66 1.02 16.48
C ALA A 81 19.61 1.27 17.66
N ASP A 82 20.74 0.56 17.68
CA ASP A 82 21.72 0.65 18.75
C ASP A 82 22.65 1.88 18.61
N ASN A 83 22.63 2.56 17.44
CA ASN A 83 23.54 3.69 17.12
C ASN A 83 22.78 5.01 16.82
N THR A 84 21.62 5.22 17.43
CA THR A 84 20.86 6.47 17.32
C THR A 84 21.35 7.50 18.35
N LYS A 85 21.24 8.79 17.99
CA LYS A 85 21.56 9.92 18.87
C LYS A 85 20.28 10.50 19.49
N GLY A 86 20.43 11.25 20.60
CA GLY A 86 19.30 11.90 21.27
C GLY A 86 18.59 11.02 22.29
N LYS A 87 17.51 11.54 22.87
CA LYS A 87 16.78 10.93 23.98
C LYS A 87 15.76 9.86 23.53
N VAL A 88 15.16 10.06 22.35
CA VAL A 88 14.19 9.13 21.79
C VAL A 88 14.92 7.91 21.24
N LYS A 89 14.51 6.72 21.64
CA LYS A 89 15.12 5.46 21.25
C LYS A 89 14.03 4.46 20.84
N VAL A 90 14.36 3.61 19.88
CA VAL A 90 13.57 2.43 19.52
C VAL A 90 14.49 1.22 19.54
N SER A 91 14.08 0.14 20.15
CA SER A 91 14.88 -1.10 20.24
C SER A 91 14.66 -2.02 19.05
N ARG A 92 13.49 -1.90 18.39
CA ARG A 92 13.08 -2.71 17.25
C ARG A 92 12.11 -1.94 16.39
N ILE A 93 12.14 -2.17 15.09
CA ILE A 93 11.19 -1.64 14.11
C ILE A 93 10.53 -2.79 13.33
N ASP A 94 9.28 -2.60 12.94
CA ASP A 94 8.48 -3.57 12.17
C ASP A 94 8.54 -3.31 10.66
N GLY A 95 9.03 -2.13 10.28
CA GLY A 95 9.15 -1.70 8.90
C GLY A 95 9.58 -0.23 8.80
N TYR A 96 9.70 0.25 7.57
CA TYR A 96 10.11 1.64 7.32
C TYR A 96 9.61 2.15 5.97
N ILE A 97 9.54 3.48 5.83
CA ILE A 97 9.21 4.18 4.59
C ILE A 97 10.23 5.31 4.41
N MET A 98 11.01 5.22 3.34
CA MET A 98 11.98 6.25 2.99
C MET A 98 11.28 7.51 2.47
N SER A 99 11.73 8.70 2.89
CA SER A 99 11.27 9.94 2.26
C SER A 99 11.77 10.04 0.81
N PRO A 100 11.03 10.68 -0.11
CA PRO A 100 11.44 10.81 -1.51
C PRO A 100 12.82 11.47 -1.70
N ASN A 101 13.18 12.42 -0.82
CA ASN A 101 14.49 13.08 -0.81
C ASN A 101 15.58 12.29 -0.08
N GLN A 102 15.27 11.11 0.48
CA GLN A 102 16.14 10.20 1.22
C GLN A 102 16.83 10.79 2.47
N LYS A 103 16.36 11.95 2.95
CA LYS A 103 16.92 12.60 4.15
C LYS A 103 16.33 12.05 5.44
N ASN A 104 15.11 11.54 5.39
CA ASN A 104 14.38 11.03 6.53
C ASN A 104 13.77 9.67 6.24
N ILE A 105 13.53 8.91 7.30
CA ILE A 105 12.87 7.59 7.25
C ILE A 105 11.77 7.59 8.28
N LEU A 106 10.56 7.18 7.90
CA LEU A 106 9.52 6.79 8.84
C LEU A 106 9.81 5.36 9.30
N LEU A 107 10.08 5.21 10.58
CA LEU A 107 10.24 3.92 11.23
C LEU A 107 8.91 3.49 11.84
N ARG A 108 8.45 2.30 11.51
CA ARG A 108 7.21 1.72 12.00
C ARG A 108 7.49 0.78 13.17
N THR A 109 6.74 0.94 14.25
CA THR A 109 6.85 0.13 15.47
C THR A 109 5.46 -0.21 16.03
N GLN A 110 5.36 -1.21 16.87
CA GLN A 110 4.12 -1.59 17.57
C GLN A 110 2.94 -1.77 16.61
N THR A 111 3.20 -2.44 15.50
CA THR A 111 2.20 -2.66 14.44
C THR A 111 1.10 -3.61 14.92
N GLN A 112 -0.15 -3.18 14.76
CA GLN A 112 -1.34 -3.99 15.02
C GLN A 112 -2.19 -4.04 13.76
N SER A 113 -2.69 -5.23 13.42
CA SER A 113 -3.58 -5.41 12.27
C SER A 113 -4.99 -4.91 12.60
N ILE A 114 -5.63 -4.24 11.65
CA ILE A 114 -7.05 -3.86 11.72
C ILE A 114 -7.87 -4.85 10.91
N TYR A 115 -7.63 -4.92 9.61
CA TYR A 115 -8.18 -5.91 8.70
C TYR A 115 -7.05 -6.65 7.99
N ARG A 116 -7.29 -7.15 6.79
CA ARG A 116 -6.32 -7.93 6.01
C ARG A 116 -5.09 -7.12 5.60
N HIS A 117 -5.26 -5.85 5.23
CA HIS A 117 -4.22 -4.99 4.68
C HIS A 117 -3.94 -3.76 5.55
N SER A 118 -4.91 -3.31 6.33
CA SER A 118 -4.78 -2.13 7.18
C SER A 118 -4.14 -2.46 8.51
N THR A 119 -3.31 -1.54 8.96
CA THR A 119 -2.61 -1.62 10.24
C THR A 119 -2.58 -0.27 10.91
N THR A 120 -2.60 -0.27 12.25
CA THR A 120 -2.22 0.87 13.05
C THR A 120 -0.82 0.64 13.63
N ALA A 121 -0.04 1.70 13.80
CA ALA A 121 1.31 1.60 14.33
C ALA A 121 1.78 2.93 14.93
N VAL A 122 2.84 2.89 15.74
CA VAL A 122 3.55 4.08 16.20
C VAL A 122 4.70 4.36 15.25
N TYR A 123 4.73 5.56 14.67
CA TYR A 123 5.76 5.96 13.73
C TYR A 123 6.71 6.98 14.33
N TYR A 124 7.98 6.85 13.95
CA TYR A 124 9.04 7.79 14.29
C TYR A 124 9.67 8.33 13.01
N ILE A 125 10.01 9.62 13.01
CA ILE A 125 10.81 10.25 11.96
C ILE A 125 12.29 10.11 12.37
N TYR A 126 13.07 9.43 11.55
CA TYR A 126 14.50 9.31 11.72
C TYR A 126 15.21 10.19 10.69
N ASN A 127 16.06 11.12 11.18
CA ASN A 127 16.91 11.91 10.32
C ASN A 127 18.22 11.16 10.05
N VAL A 128 18.48 10.81 8.79
CA VAL A 128 19.62 9.97 8.38
C VAL A 128 20.95 10.63 8.69
N GLN A 129 21.08 11.95 8.44
CA GLN A 129 22.33 12.69 8.64
C GLN A 129 22.66 12.86 10.14
N ASN A 130 21.71 13.28 10.92
CA ASN A 130 21.90 13.57 12.34
C ASN A 130 21.80 12.32 13.22
N ARG A 131 21.21 11.24 12.71
CA ARG A 131 20.92 9.99 13.43
C ARG A 131 19.98 10.19 14.62
N THR A 132 19.06 11.14 14.52
CA THR A 132 18.10 11.48 15.59
C THR A 132 16.72 10.98 15.26
N LEU A 133 15.96 10.66 16.30
CA LEU A 133 14.57 10.22 16.24
C LEU A 133 13.64 11.26 16.87
N ALA A 134 12.49 11.45 16.26
CA ALA A 134 11.35 12.15 16.85
C ALA A 134 10.06 11.33 16.61
N PRO A 135 9.09 11.32 17.53
CA PRO A 135 7.78 10.73 17.22
C PRO A 135 7.14 11.47 16.04
N LEU A 136 6.41 10.76 15.18
CA LEU A 136 5.61 11.38 14.13
C LEU A 136 4.47 12.20 14.74
N SER A 137 3.89 11.69 15.81
CA SER A 137 2.78 12.32 16.54
C SER A 137 2.78 11.85 17.99
N ASP A 138 2.41 12.75 18.89
CA ASP A 138 2.20 12.44 20.31
C ASP A 138 0.74 12.00 20.62
N GLY A 139 -0.14 12.07 19.62
CA GLY A 139 -1.58 11.80 19.78
C GLY A 139 -2.00 10.34 19.69
N GLY A 140 -1.07 9.39 19.70
CA GLY A 140 -1.35 7.94 19.64
C GLY A 140 -1.01 7.32 18.27
N PRO A 141 -1.35 6.04 18.06
CA PRO A 141 -1.00 5.30 16.84
C PRO A 141 -1.58 5.92 15.57
N GLN A 142 -0.87 5.74 14.45
CA GLN A 142 -1.22 6.29 13.15
C GLN A 142 -1.50 5.18 12.14
N GLU A 143 -2.28 5.51 11.11
CA GLU A 143 -2.62 4.64 9.98
C GLU A 143 -2.22 5.29 8.66
N CYS A 144 -1.84 4.51 7.67
CA CYS A 144 -1.63 4.91 6.28
C CYS A 144 -0.69 6.11 6.05
N PRO A 145 0.48 6.24 6.72
CA PRO A 145 1.33 7.40 6.54
C PRO A 145 1.84 7.52 5.09
N LEU A 146 1.93 8.76 4.62
CA LEU A 146 2.42 9.11 3.29
C LEU A 146 3.32 10.34 3.35
N TRP A 147 4.52 10.24 2.79
CA TRP A 147 5.38 11.38 2.56
C TRP A 147 4.83 12.30 1.47
N SER A 148 4.96 13.61 1.66
CA SER A 148 4.82 14.55 0.55
C SER A 148 5.93 14.34 -0.49
N PRO A 149 5.71 14.69 -1.78
CA PRO A 149 6.70 14.51 -2.83
C PRO A 149 8.05 15.19 -2.58
N ASP A 150 8.07 16.30 -1.86
CA ASP A 150 9.29 17.01 -1.45
C ASP A 150 9.98 16.41 -0.21
N GLY A 151 9.33 15.46 0.48
CA GLY A 151 9.83 14.80 1.68
C GLY A 151 9.85 15.67 2.94
N ASN A 152 9.12 16.80 2.96
CA ASN A 152 9.08 17.75 4.07
C ASN A 152 7.82 17.65 4.93
N MET A 153 6.85 16.84 4.51
CA MET A 153 5.60 16.62 5.23
C MET A 153 5.21 15.15 5.24
N VAL A 154 4.42 14.76 6.24
CA VAL A 154 3.78 13.44 6.32
C VAL A 154 2.30 13.62 6.59
N GLY A 155 1.47 13.06 5.69
CA GLY A 155 0.04 12.88 5.94
C GLY A 155 -0.19 11.52 6.60
N PHE A 156 -1.15 11.42 7.52
CA PHE A 156 -1.57 10.15 8.11
C PHE A 156 -3.00 10.21 8.63
N VAL A 157 -3.57 9.06 8.94
CA VAL A 157 -4.91 8.96 9.53
C VAL A 157 -4.79 8.52 10.98
N ARG A 158 -5.63 9.10 11.84
CA ARG A 158 -5.84 8.70 13.24
C ARG A 158 -7.30 8.88 13.61
N GLU A 159 -7.92 7.83 14.16
CA GLU A 159 -9.33 7.86 14.58
C GLU A 159 -10.28 8.35 13.47
N GLY A 160 -10.07 7.90 12.23
CA GLY A 160 -10.89 8.31 11.08
C GLY A 160 -10.68 9.74 10.60
N ASN A 161 -9.71 10.47 11.14
CA ASN A 161 -9.37 11.84 10.73
C ASN A 161 -8.00 11.92 10.06
N LEU A 162 -7.89 12.82 9.07
CA LEU A 162 -6.66 13.10 8.34
C LEU A 162 -5.85 14.17 9.08
N PHE A 163 -4.56 13.93 9.22
CA PHE A 163 -3.57 14.79 9.85
C PHE A 163 -2.39 15.05 8.91
N LEU A 164 -1.69 16.14 9.16
CA LEU A 164 -0.49 16.56 8.44
C LEU A 164 0.58 16.99 9.43
N VAL A 165 1.78 16.41 9.35
CA VAL A 165 2.97 16.85 10.09
C VAL A 165 3.91 17.59 9.13
N LYS A 166 4.38 18.77 9.54
CA LYS A 166 5.29 19.64 8.79
C LYS A 166 6.67 19.64 9.44
N LEU A 167 7.64 18.93 8.81
CA LEU A 167 8.96 18.74 9.38
C LEU A 167 9.77 20.05 9.53
N LEU A 168 9.63 20.95 8.57
CA LEU A 168 10.35 22.25 8.61
C LEU A 168 9.82 23.21 9.68
N PHE A 169 8.74 22.86 10.37
CA PHE A 169 8.13 23.65 11.44
C PHE A 169 8.11 22.86 12.75
N ASP A 170 9.24 22.29 13.12
CA ASP A 170 9.43 21.51 14.35
C ASP A 170 8.41 20.36 14.49
N ASN A 171 8.18 19.65 13.40
CA ASN A 171 7.19 18.58 13.30
C ASN A 171 5.77 19.00 13.72
N ALA A 172 5.38 20.24 13.43
CA ALA A 172 4.05 20.74 13.79
C ALA A 172 2.95 19.90 13.15
N GLU A 173 2.08 19.32 13.99
CA GLU A 173 0.92 18.56 13.59
C GLU A 173 -0.27 19.47 13.31
N VAL A 174 -0.98 19.23 12.22
CA VAL A 174 -2.22 19.94 11.83
C VAL A 174 -3.29 18.88 11.59
N GLN A 175 -4.41 18.98 12.32
CA GLN A 175 -5.60 18.20 12.04
C GLN A 175 -6.37 18.80 10.87
N ILE A 176 -6.57 18.05 9.78
CA ILE A 176 -7.25 18.51 8.57
C ILE A 176 -8.76 18.27 8.68
N THR A 177 -9.18 17.07 9.08
CA THR A 177 -10.60 16.72 9.26
C THR A 177 -10.94 16.50 10.73
N LYS A 178 -12.21 16.73 11.12
CA LYS A 178 -12.66 16.67 12.51
C LYS A 178 -13.95 15.88 12.72
N ASP A 179 -14.49 15.34 11.63
CA ASP A 179 -15.76 14.62 11.64
C ASP A 179 -15.59 13.09 11.68
N GLY A 180 -14.33 12.60 11.70
CA GLY A 180 -14.02 11.20 11.84
C GLY A 180 -14.64 10.60 13.11
N LYS A 181 -15.34 9.48 12.95
CA LYS A 181 -16.03 8.80 14.02
C LYS A 181 -16.11 7.31 13.72
N PHE A 182 -15.70 6.48 14.67
CA PHE A 182 -15.75 5.03 14.55
C PHE A 182 -17.15 4.54 14.13
N ASN A 183 -17.21 3.61 13.19
CA ASN A 183 -18.43 3.07 12.60
C ASN A 183 -19.38 4.13 12.01
N SER A 184 -18.88 5.27 11.55
CA SER A 184 -19.70 6.36 11.00
C SER A 184 -18.97 7.10 9.88
N ILE A 185 -17.89 7.82 10.19
CA ILE A 185 -17.18 8.68 9.22
C ILE A 185 -15.69 8.33 9.20
N ILE A 186 -15.16 8.12 8.01
CA ILE A 186 -13.75 7.85 7.79
C ILE A 186 -13.21 8.82 6.73
N ASN A 187 -12.06 9.44 7.01
CA ASN A 187 -11.37 10.34 6.08
C ASN A 187 -9.99 9.79 5.74
N GLY A 188 -9.70 9.59 4.46
CA GLY A 188 -8.35 9.30 3.97
C GLY A 188 -7.85 7.87 4.15
N LYS A 189 -8.64 6.97 4.73
CA LYS A 189 -8.40 5.52 4.70
C LYS A 189 -9.64 4.80 4.20
N ALA A 190 -9.47 3.59 3.70
CA ALA A 190 -10.57 2.77 3.21
C ALA A 190 -11.48 2.27 4.34
N ASP A 191 -12.76 2.08 4.02
CA ASP A 191 -13.65 1.22 4.79
C ASP A 191 -13.38 -0.25 4.47
N TRP A 192 -14.11 -1.17 5.10
CA TRP A 192 -13.91 -2.61 4.91
C TRP A 192 -14.09 -3.05 3.44
N VAL A 193 -15.13 -2.53 2.73
CA VAL A 193 -15.42 -2.90 1.34
C VAL A 193 -14.27 -2.47 0.42
N TYR A 194 -13.78 -1.25 0.57
CA TYR A 194 -12.70 -0.73 -0.27
C TYR A 194 -11.38 -1.42 0.02
N GLU A 195 -11.14 -1.83 1.26
CA GLU A 195 -9.96 -2.60 1.60
C GLU A 195 -9.98 -4.00 0.98
N GLU A 196 -11.08 -4.73 1.13
CA GLU A 196 -11.18 -6.13 0.69
C GLU A 196 -11.43 -6.26 -0.82
N GLU A 197 -12.30 -5.43 -1.40
CA GLU A 197 -12.72 -5.57 -2.79
C GLU A 197 -11.83 -4.76 -3.75
N PHE A 198 -11.46 -3.55 -3.40
CA PHE A 198 -10.60 -2.68 -4.22
C PHE A 198 -9.12 -2.74 -3.83
N VAL A 199 -8.74 -3.53 -2.83
CA VAL A 199 -7.36 -3.75 -2.38
C VAL A 199 -6.65 -2.42 -2.11
N THR A 200 -7.29 -1.52 -1.38
CA THR A 200 -6.73 -0.23 -0.99
C THR A 200 -6.95 0.03 0.49
N ASN A 201 -5.94 0.52 1.18
CA ASN A 201 -6.06 0.93 2.59
C ASN A 201 -5.89 2.44 2.77
N ARG A 202 -5.17 3.12 1.87
CA ARG A 202 -4.99 4.57 1.90
C ARG A 202 -5.80 5.22 0.79
N SER A 203 -6.59 6.22 1.14
CA SER A 203 -7.48 6.92 0.24
C SER A 203 -7.23 8.43 0.27
N PHE A 204 -5.95 8.85 0.36
CA PHE A 204 -5.51 10.22 0.19
C PHE A 204 -4.17 10.30 -0.56
N ASP A 205 -3.91 11.44 -1.19
CA ASP A 205 -2.68 11.69 -1.94
C ASP A 205 -2.29 13.17 -1.86
N PHE A 206 -0.99 13.46 -2.04
CA PHE A 206 -0.45 14.81 -2.22
C PHE A 206 -0.36 15.13 -3.72
N ASN A 207 -0.57 16.39 -4.07
CA ASN A 207 -0.24 16.85 -5.41
C ASN A 207 1.28 16.99 -5.62
N ALA A 208 1.71 17.10 -6.88
CA ALA A 208 3.12 16.99 -7.26
C ALA A 208 4.03 18.05 -6.61
N ASP A 209 3.53 19.24 -6.32
CA ASP A 209 4.26 20.35 -5.68
C ASP A 209 4.06 20.42 -4.15
N ALA A 210 3.42 19.42 -3.55
CA ALA A 210 3.16 19.33 -2.12
C ALA A 210 2.37 20.53 -1.53
N THR A 211 1.54 21.19 -2.35
CA THR A 211 0.71 22.33 -1.90
C THR A 211 -0.72 21.94 -1.53
N MET A 212 -1.14 20.75 -1.96
CA MET A 212 -2.49 20.25 -1.73
C MET A 212 -2.52 18.79 -1.31
N LEU A 213 -3.56 18.43 -0.57
CA LEU A 213 -4.01 17.06 -0.31
C LEU A 213 -5.38 16.84 -0.93
N ALA A 214 -5.64 15.62 -1.41
CA ALA A 214 -6.98 15.14 -1.74
C ALA A 214 -7.25 13.84 -1.00
N TRP A 215 -8.50 13.60 -0.61
CA TRP A 215 -8.88 12.34 0.04
C TRP A 215 -10.31 11.93 -0.31
N ILE A 216 -10.60 10.66 -0.13
CA ILE A 216 -11.96 10.12 -0.12
C ILE A 216 -12.47 10.14 1.31
N ARG A 217 -13.67 10.68 1.49
CA ARG A 217 -14.45 10.62 2.72
C ARG A 217 -15.51 9.53 2.55
N TYR A 218 -15.60 8.64 3.52
CA TYR A 218 -16.58 7.57 3.58
C TYR A 218 -17.58 7.86 4.69
N ASP A 219 -18.86 7.83 4.37
CA ASP A 219 -19.95 7.85 5.35
C ASP A 219 -20.57 6.47 5.41
N GLU A 220 -20.12 5.68 6.39
CA GLU A 220 -20.60 4.32 6.65
C GLU A 220 -21.72 4.28 7.72
N SER A 221 -22.31 5.44 8.05
CA SER A 221 -23.34 5.53 9.10
C SER A 221 -24.54 4.62 8.84
N GLN A 222 -24.91 4.45 7.58
CA GLN A 222 -26.02 3.60 7.14
C GLN A 222 -25.61 2.14 6.82
N VAL A 223 -24.32 1.83 6.81
CA VAL A 223 -23.85 0.46 6.61
C VAL A 223 -24.19 -0.37 7.83
N PRO A 224 -24.77 -1.57 7.71
CA PRO A 224 -25.07 -2.43 8.84
C PRO A 224 -23.80 -2.88 9.60
N LEU A 225 -23.94 -3.06 10.90
CA LEU A 225 -22.94 -3.75 11.74
C LEU A 225 -23.07 -5.25 11.56
N PHE A 226 -21.95 -5.93 11.44
CA PHE A 226 -21.87 -7.38 11.53
C PHE A 226 -21.07 -7.76 12.78
N SER A 227 -21.57 -8.75 13.53
CA SER A 227 -20.97 -9.19 14.78
C SER A 227 -20.43 -10.60 14.64
N PHE A 228 -19.15 -10.78 14.97
CA PHE A 228 -18.51 -12.09 15.07
C PHE A 228 -18.36 -12.51 16.54
N PRO A 229 -18.71 -13.76 16.88
CA PRO A 229 -18.38 -14.29 18.20
C PRO A 229 -16.86 -14.51 18.32
N MET A 230 -16.27 -13.99 19.39
CA MET A 230 -14.83 -14.09 19.67
C MET A 230 -14.59 -14.93 20.90
N TYR A 231 -13.79 -15.98 20.77
CA TYR A 231 -13.40 -16.87 21.83
C TYR A 231 -11.94 -16.63 22.24
N LYS A 232 -11.57 -17.10 23.43
CA LYS A 232 -10.21 -16.96 23.97
C LYS A 232 -9.16 -17.50 22.99
N GLY A 233 -8.10 -16.72 22.74
CA GLY A 233 -7.00 -17.08 21.85
C GLY A 233 -7.20 -16.69 20.38
N MET A 234 -8.35 -16.12 20.00
CA MET A 234 -8.58 -15.70 18.62
C MET A 234 -7.87 -14.39 18.27
N LEU A 235 -7.87 -13.41 19.18
CA LEU A 235 -7.14 -12.13 19.06
C LEU A 235 -6.53 -11.78 20.42
N PRO A 236 -5.19 -11.72 20.54
CA PRO A 236 -4.49 -11.54 21.82
C PRO A 236 -4.82 -10.24 22.55
N GLU A 237 -5.14 -9.15 21.84
CA GLU A 237 -5.43 -7.83 22.42
C GLU A 237 -6.87 -7.68 22.91
N MET A 238 -7.75 -8.62 22.58
CA MET A 238 -9.15 -8.57 22.98
C MET A 238 -9.35 -9.29 24.31
N LYS A 239 -10.17 -8.71 25.19
CA LYS A 239 -10.66 -9.41 26.38
C LYS A 239 -11.66 -10.47 25.94
N GLU A 240 -11.21 -11.71 25.94
CA GLU A 240 -12.00 -12.82 25.50
C GLU A 240 -12.66 -13.51 26.67
N ASN A 241 -13.83 -14.03 26.42
CA ASN A 241 -14.54 -14.87 27.40
C ASN A 241 -14.11 -16.34 27.22
N ALA A 242 -13.82 -17.03 28.30
CA ALA A 242 -13.45 -18.44 28.29
C ALA A 242 -14.67 -19.35 28.05
N GLU A 243 -15.83 -18.98 28.55
CA GLU A 243 -17.07 -19.77 28.51
C GLU A 243 -18.08 -19.24 27.52
N TYR A 244 -18.18 -17.90 27.41
CA TYR A 244 -19.08 -17.23 26.48
C TYR A 244 -18.27 -16.37 25.50
N PRO A 245 -18.69 -16.30 24.24
CA PRO A 245 -17.97 -15.46 23.27
C PRO A 245 -18.11 -13.97 23.59
N GLY A 246 -17.03 -13.20 23.38
CA GLY A 246 -17.12 -11.77 23.19
C GLY A 246 -17.69 -11.45 21.81
N ALA A 247 -17.89 -10.18 21.49
CA ALA A 247 -18.33 -9.71 20.17
C ALA A 247 -17.24 -8.85 19.54
N TYR A 248 -16.97 -9.10 18.25
CA TYR A 248 -16.19 -8.22 17.41
C TYR A 248 -17.10 -7.67 16.31
N GLU A 249 -17.31 -6.37 16.33
CA GLU A 249 -18.30 -5.70 15.48
C GLU A 249 -17.64 -4.66 14.58
N TYR A 250 -17.98 -4.68 13.30
CA TYR A 250 -17.57 -3.66 12.34
C TYR A 250 -18.61 -3.51 11.22
N LYS A 251 -18.51 -2.43 10.45
CA LYS A 251 -19.40 -2.15 9.32
C LYS A 251 -19.10 -3.14 8.19
N TYR A 252 -20.13 -3.95 7.85
CA TYR A 252 -20.02 -4.96 6.82
C TYR A 252 -21.34 -5.08 6.05
N PRO A 253 -21.40 -4.56 4.81
CA PRO A 253 -22.60 -4.66 4.00
C PRO A 253 -22.68 -6.05 3.36
N ILE A 254 -23.60 -6.87 3.79
CA ILE A 254 -23.94 -8.10 3.06
C ILE A 254 -24.65 -7.75 1.74
N ALA A 255 -24.76 -8.71 0.81
CA ALA A 255 -25.41 -8.51 -0.48
C ALA A 255 -26.80 -7.85 -0.34
N GLY A 256 -27.04 -6.79 -1.09
CA GLY A 256 -28.27 -6.01 -1.07
C GLY A 256 -28.36 -4.91 -0.01
N GLN A 257 -27.40 -4.83 0.91
CA GLN A 257 -27.35 -3.75 1.91
C GLN A 257 -26.64 -2.50 1.37
N PRO A 258 -26.90 -1.32 1.96
CA PRO A 258 -26.26 -0.08 1.53
C PRO A 258 -24.74 -0.10 1.78
N ASN A 259 -23.98 0.44 0.82
CA ASN A 259 -22.55 0.74 0.97
C ASN A 259 -22.33 2.10 1.63
N SER A 260 -21.09 2.40 1.99
CA SER A 260 -20.66 3.75 2.37
C SER A 260 -20.97 4.75 1.26
N LYS A 261 -21.50 5.92 1.63
CA LYS A 261 -21.55 7.07 0.72
C LYS A 261 -20.18 7.71 0.65
N VAL A 262 -19.68 7.92 -0.57
CA VAL A 262 -18.31 8.42 -0.77
C VAL A 262 -18.31 9.78 -1.46
N SER A 263 -17.34 10.62 -1.08
CA SER A 263 -17.09 11.92 -1.70
C SER A 263 -15.60 12.24 -1.73
N VAL A 264 -15.18 13.07 -2.68
CA VAL A 264 -13.78 13.51 -2.81
C VAL A 264 -13.65 14.93 -2.27
N HIS A 265 -12.64 15.13 -1.44
CA HIS A 265 -12.32 16.41 -0.84
C HIS A 265 -10.87 16.80 -1.12
N THR A 266 -10.60 18.10 -1.11
CA THR A 266 -9.27 18.68 -1.26
C THR A 266 -8.98 19.66 -0.12
N PHE A 267 -7.71 19.79 0.24
CA PHE A 267 -7.21 20.71 1.25
C PHE A 267 -6.01 21.48 0.70
N ASP A 268 -6.12 22.80 0.64
CA ASP A 268 -5.01 23.68 0.31
C ASP A 268 -4.17 23.96 1.57
N ILE A 269 -2.91 23.52 1.55
CA ILE A 269 -2.03 23.51 2.73
C ILE A 269 -1.67 24.94 3.18
N LYS A 270 -1.62 25.90 2.25
CA LYS A 270 -1.29 27.29 2.55
C LYS A 270 -2.48 28.06 3.12
N SER A 271 -3.61 28.02 2.44
CA SER A 271 -4.83 28.72 2.84
C SER A 271 -5.65 27.98 3.91
N ARG A 272 -5.37 26.70 4.14
CA ARG A 272 -6.14 25.77 5.00
C ARG A 272 -7.60 25.61 4.58
N ALA A 273 -7.90 25.88 3.31
CA ALA A 273 -9.25 25.75 2.77
C ALA A 273 -9.53 24.30 2.36
N THR A 274 -10.63 23.75 2.84
CA THR A 274 -11.18 22.46 2.40
C THR A 274 -12.30 22.69 1.39
N ARG A 275 -12.35 21.88 0.33
CA ARG A 275 -13.39 21.91 -0.70
C ARG A 275 -13.80 20.48 -1.06
N GLU A 276 -15.05 20.32 -1.45
CA GLU A 276 -15.55 19.08 -2.04
C GLU A 276 -15.49 19.15 -3.57
N VAL A 277 -14.94 18.13 -4.20
CA VAL A 277 -14.93 17.97 -5.66
C VAL A 277 -16.26 17.36 -6.08
N LYS A 278 -17.00 18.04 -6.95
CA LYS A 278 -18.32 17.61 -7.42
C LYS A 278 -18.18 16.59 -8.55
N VAL A 279 -17.79 15.37 -8.20
CA VAL A 279 -17.71 14.26 -9.15
C VAL A 279 -19.11 13.71 -9.36
N PRO A 280 -19.58 13.59 -10.62
CA PRO A 280 -20.81 12.87 -10.90
C PRO A 280 -20.67 11.39 -10.50
N LEU A 281 -21.44 10.98 -9.50
CA LEU A 281 -21.45 9.62 -8.98
C LEU A 281 -22.91 9.17 -8.87
N GLU A 282 -23.19 7.98 -9.36
CA GLU A 282 -24.49 7.35 -9.15
C GLU A 282 -24.75 7.07 -7.67
N ALA A 283 -26.03 7.00 -7.28
CA ALA A 283 -26.39 6.57 -5.94
C ALA A 283 -25.74 5.19 -5.66
N GLU A 284 -25.05 5.06 -4.51
CA GLU A 284 -24.33 3.85 -4.11
C GLU A 284 -23.15 3.44 -5.04
N GLY A 285 -22.70 4.33 -5.93
CA GLY A 285 -21.51 4.13 -6.74
C GLY A 285 -20.22 4.18 -5.90
N TYR A 286 -19.14 3.75 -6.52
CA TYR A 286 -17.80 3.65 -5.88
C TYR A 286 -16.85 4.70 -6.43
N ILE A 287 -15.89 5.11 -5.59
CA ILE A 287 -14.68 5.85 -5.98
C ILE A 287 -13.46 4.99 -5.62
N PRO A 288 -13.12 3.97 -6.42
CA PRO A 288 -12.06 3.01 -6.08
C PRO A 288 -10.69 3.66 -5.87
N ARG A 289 -10.37 4.71 -6.63
CA ARG A 289 -9.04 5.35 -6.63
C ARG A 289 -9.13 6.85 -6.85
N ILE A 290 -8.23 7.56 -6.18
CA ILE A 290 -7.82 8.92 -6.54
C ILE A 290 -6.30 8.96 -6.65
N ALA A 291 -5.76 9.80 -7.52
CA ALA A 291 -4.32 10.05 -7.59
C ALA A 291 -4.05 11.42 -8.23
N PHE A 292 -3.09 12.15 -7.68
CA PHE A 292 -2.59 13.32 -8.38
C PHE A 292 -1.65 12.93 -9.51
N SER A 293 -1.67 13.72 -10.56
CA SER A 293 -0.74 13.61 -11.66
C SER A 293 0.60 14.31 -11.36
N SER A 294 1.51 14.30 -12.35
CA SER A 294 2.69 15.17 -12.32
C SER A 294 2.35 16.66 -12.45
N ASP A 295 1.20 16.99 -13.04
CA ASP A 295 0.63 18.34 -13.03
C ASP A 295 -0.09 18.56 -11.69
N PRO A 296 0.34 19.52 -10.86
CA PRO A 296 -0.21 19.72 -9.52
C PRO A 296 -1.69 20.14 -9.51
N ASP A 297 -2.21 20.65 -10.63
CA ASP A 297 -3.60 21.07 -10.78
C ASP A 297 -4.50 19.98 -11.38
N LYS A 298 -4.03 18.73 -11.46
CA LYS A 298 -4.80 17.60 -12.01
C LYS A 298 -4.89 16.44 -11.03
N LEU A 299 -6.08 16.29 -10.48
CA LEU A 299 -6.49 15.13 -9.69
C LEU A 299 -7.27 14.16 -10.56
N LEU A 300 -6.81 12.92 -10.66
CA LEU A 300 -7.51 11.82 -11.31
C LEU A 300 -8.43 11.13 -10.31
N ILE A 301 -9.67 10.89 -10.72
CA ILE A 301 -10.68 10.22 -9.90
C ILE A 301 -11.30 9.11 -10.75
N LEU A 302 -11.23 7.89 -10.23
CA LEU A 302 -11.87 6.73 -10.81
C LEU A 302 -13.22 6.53 -10.15
N THR A 303 -14.30 6.44 -10.94
CA THR A 303 -15.63 6.12 -10.44
C THR A 303 -16.17 4.86 -11.09
N GLN A 304 -17.02 4.14 -10.37
CA GLN A 304 -17.67 2.95 -10.85
C GLN A 304 -19.10 2.90 -10.30
N ASN A 305 -20.06 2.45 -11.10
CA ASN A 305 -21.41 2.26 -10.62
C ASN A 305 -21.51 1.00 -9.73
N ARG A 306 -22.63 0.83 -9.02
CA ARG A 306 -22.85 -0.32 -8.12
C ARG A 306 -22.80 -1.66 -8.81
N HIS A 307 -23.29 -1.75 -10.05
CA HIS A 307 -23.26 -2.99 -10.85
C HIS A 307 -21.87 -3.30 -11.40
N GLN A 308 -20.92 -2.37 -11.30
CA GLN A 308 -19.54 -2.52 -11.76
C GLN A 308 -19.43 -2.82 -13.27
N ASP A 309 -20.36 -2.38 -14.06
CA ASP A 309 -20.37 -2.49 -15.52
C ASP A 309 -20.08 -1.16 -16.24
N ASN A 310 -20.01 -0.05 -15.49
CA ASN A 310 -19.65 1.28 -15.99
C ASN A 310 -18.52 1.88 -15.11
N LEU A 311 -17.38 2.12 -15.72
CA LEU A 311 -16.21 2.72 -15.10
C LEU A 311 -15.85 4.02 -15.81
N GLN A 312 -15.61 5.08 -15.04
CA GLN A 312 -15.26 6.39 -15.58
C GLN A 312 -14.00 6.92 -14.93
N VAL A 313 -13.19 7.63 -15.71
CA VAL A 313 -12.03 8.38 -15.21
C VAL A 313 -12.30 9.87 -15.41
N TRP A 314 -12.18 10.59 -14.31
CA TRP A 314 -12.38 12.04 -14.26
C TRP A 314 -11.05 12.74 -13.99
N VAL A 315 -10.85 13.89 -14.60
CA VAL A 315 -9.81 14.85 -14.22
C VAL A 315 -10.49 16.03 -13.54
N ALA A 316 -10.05 16.32 -12.33
CA ALA A 316 -10.52 17.47 -11.57
C ALA A 316 -9.38 18.46 -11.33
N ASN A 317 -9.69 19.75 -11.38
CA ASN A 317 -8.81 20.76 -10.81
C ASN A 317 -9.12 20.87 -9.29
N PRO A 318 -8.14 20.64 -8.41
CA PRO A 318 -8.39 20.54 -6.98
C PRO A 318 -8.78 21.89 -6.32
N ARG A 319 -8.53 23.02 -6.98
CA ARG A 319 -8.85 24.36 -6.43
C ARG A 319 -10.24 24.87 -6.81
N PRO A 320 -10.62 24.99 -8.10
CA PRO A 320 -11.99 25.31 -8.48
C PRO A 320 -12.96 24.14 -8.33
N THR A 321 -12.45 22.89 -8.15
CA THR A 321 -13.22 21.66 -7.95
C THR A 321 -14.07 21.23 -9.15
N GLU A 322 -13.83 21.80 -10.31
CA GLU A 322 -14.43 21.38 -11.58
C GLU A 322 -13.82 20.07 -12.05
N CYS A 323 -14.65 19.18 -12.56
CA CYS A 323 -14.20 17.90 -13.10
C CYS A 323 -14.73 17.64 -14.51
N ARG A 324 -13.97 16.91 -15.28
CA ARG A 324 -14.29 16.47 -16.65
C ARG A 324 -14.04 14.98 -16.82
N CYS A 325 -15.02 14.26 -17.35
CA CYS A 325 -14.82 12.87 -17.72
C CYS A 325 -13.89 12.78 -18.94
N ILE A 326 -12.87 11.94 -18.86
CA ILE A 326 -11.89 11.72 -19.93
C ILE A 326 -11.94 10.30 -20.51
N VAL A 327 -12.46 9.34 -19.75
CA VAL A 327 -12.62 7.95 -20.18
C VAL A 327 -13.91 7.40 -19.63
N THR A 328 -14.66 6.69 -20.47
CA THR A 328 -15.77 5.83 -20.06
C THR A 328 -15.54 4.42 -20.60
N GLY A 329 -15.63 3.44 -19.73
CA GLY A 329 -15.56 2.02 -20.06
C GLY A 329 -16.86 1.32 -19.65
N GLU A 330 -17.42 0.55 -20.57
CA GLU A 330 -18.60 -0.27 -20.32
C GLU A 330 -18.30 -1.73 -20.66
N ALA A 331 -18.73 -2.65 -19.87
CA ALA A 331 -18.58 -4.08 -20.13
C ALA A 331 -19.66 -4.90 -19.45
N GLN A 332 -20.06 -5.97 -20.12
CA GLN A 332 -20.92 -6.99 -19.53
C GLN A 332 -20.13 -8.30 -19.38
N PRO A 333 -20.27 -9.04 -18.28
CA PRO A 333 -21.18 -8.82 -17.14
C PRO A 333 -20.67 -7.84 -16.09
N TYR A 334 -19.38 -7.55 -15.97
CA TYR A 334 -18.85 -6.49 -15.12
C TYR A 334 -17.37 -6.17 -15.41
N LEU A 335 -16.96 -4.97 -15.06
CA LEU A 335 -15.56 -4.51 -15.09
C LEU A 335 -14.95 -4.77 -13.71
N ALA A 336 -14.05 -5.74 -13.61
CA ALA A 336 -13.29 -5.93 -12.39
C ALA A 336 -12.36 -4.75 -12.14
N ASP A 337 -12.36 -4.20 -10.92
CA ASP A 337 -11.42 -3.15 -10.49
C ASP A 337 -9.95 -3.63 -10.52
N LYS A 338 -9.71 -4.94 -10.46
CA LYS A 338 -8.39 -5.55 -10.68
C LYS A 338 -7.80 -5.31 -12.08
N THR A 339 -8.50 -4.53 -12.89
CA THR A 339 -7.94 -3.82 -14.02
C THR A 339 -6.95 -2.82 -13.46
N TYR A 340 -5.68 -3.14 -13.49
CA TYR A 340 -4.60 -2.26 -13.01
C TYR A 340 -4.67 -0.93 -13.77
N THR A 341 -5.30 0.08 -13.16
CA THR A 341 -5.20 1.45 -13.64
C THR A 341 -3.84 1.96 -13.19
N LEU A 342 -2.83 1.69 -14.00
CA LEU A 342 -1.49 2.17 -13.73
C LEU A 342 -1.39 3.62 -14.20
N PHE A 343 -1.36 4.55 -13.26
CA PHE A 343 -1.03 5.94 -13.53
C PHE A 343 0.49 6.07 -13.64
N ILE A 344 1.01 6.09 -14.86
CA ILE A 344 2.44 6.35 -15.08
C ILE A 344 2.63 7.87 -15.08
N LYS A 345 3.31 8.38 -14.06
CA LYS A 345 3.83 9.75 -14.03
C LYS A 345 5.01 9.82 -15.00
N SER A 346 4.84 10.42 -16.17
CA SER A 346 5.94 10.77 -17.09
C SER A 346 5.82 12.23 -17.45
N GLU A 347 6.95 12.87 -17.76
CA GLU A 347 7.03 14.28 -18.13
C GLU A 347 6.01 14.61 -19.24
N GLY A 348 4.98 15.39 -18.91
CA GLY A 348 3.99 15.91 -19.86
C GLY A 348 2.97 14.92 -20.44
N HIS A 349 3.01 13.63 -20.07
CA HIS A 349 2.11 12.61 -20.63
C HIS A 349 1.55 11.69 -19.54
N PHE A 350 0.25 11.35 -19.66
CA PHE A 350 -0.38 10.28 -18.89
C PHE A 350 -0.49 9.01 -19.72
N LYS A 351 -0.13 7.91 -19.12
CA LYS A 351 -0.47 6.60 -19.63
C LYS A 351 -1.45 5.94 -18.67
N ILE A 352 -2.71 5.85 -19.06
CA ILE A 352 -3.71 5.06 -18.38
C ILE A 352 -3.69 3.68 -19.03
N ILE A 353 -3.24 2.66 -18.31
CA ILE A 353 -3.31 1.28 -18.77
C ILE A 353 -4.53 0.66 -18.10
N ILE A 354 -5.60 0.49 -18.84
CA ILE A 354 -6.78 -0.27 -18.41
C ILE A 354 -6.62 -1.68 -18.97
N THR A 355 -6.33 -2.64 -18.09
CA THR A 355 -6.27 -4.05 -18.47
C THR A 355 -7.63 -4.69 -18.11
N ALA A 356 -8.52 -4.85 -19.08
CA ALA A 356 -9.77 -5.57 -18.87
C ALA A 356 -9.52 -7.08 -18.91
N PHE A 357 -9.67 -7.77 -17.80
CA PHE A 357 -9.75 -9.23 -17.76
C PHE A 357 -11.20 -9.66 -18.04
N LYS A 358 -11.45 -10.27 -19.17
CA LYS A 358 -12.68 -11.05 -19.36
C LYS A 358 -12.58 -12.32 -18.52
N THR A 359 -13.24 -12.35 -17.39
CA THR A 359 -13.41 -13.60 -16.63
C THR A 359 -14.52 -14.39 -17.31
N PHE A 360 -14.14 -15.34 -18.16
CA PHE A 360 -15.07 -16.39 -18.60
C PHE A 360 -14.98 -17.57 -17.63
N GLY A 361 -16.10 -17.96 -17.07
CA GLY A 361 -16.26 -19.26 -16.47
C GLY A 361 -15.98 -20.37 -17.49
N TYR A 362 -15.18 -21.34 -17.05
CA TYR A 362 -14.93 -22.66 -17.66
C TYR A 362 -14.89 -22.73 -19.20
N PHE A 363 -13.70 -22.65 -19.79
CA PHE A 363 -13.12 -23.56 -20.76
C PHE A 363 -11.77 -23.01 -21.27
N PHE A 364 -10.74 -23.86 -21.23
CA PHE A 364 -9.42 -23.60 -21.78
C PHE A 364 -9.48 -23.18 -23.25
N LYS A 365 -9.13 -21.95 -23.55
CA LYS A 365 -8.54 -21.52 -24.83
C LYS A 365 -7.72 -20.25 -24.63
N SER A 366 -6.51 -20.26 -25.21
CA SER A 366 -5.43 -19.27 -25.19
C SER A 366 -5.87 -17.81 -24.98
N TYR A 367 -5.40 -17.19 -23.90
CA TYR A 367 -5.61 -15.78 -23.60
C TYR A 367 -4.76 -14.90 -24.52
N LYS A 368 -5.39 -14.12 -25.37
CA LYS A 368 -4.81 -12.87 -25.89
C LYS A 368 -5.31 -11.73 -24.99
N SER A 369 -4.44 -11.24 -24.10
CA SER A 369 -4.68 -10.00 -23.39
C SER A 369 -4.54 -8.85 -24.37
N SER A 370 -5.62 -8.11 -24.64
CA SER A 370 -5.51 -6.84 -25.37
C SER A 370 -5.18 -5.73 -24.37
N ILE A 371 -3.93 -5.31 -24.33
CA ILE A 371 -3.51 -4.08 -23.64
C ILE A 371 -3.90 -2.91 -24.54
N LYS A 372 -4.92 -2.13 -24.18
CA LYS A 372 -5.19 -0.83 -24.82
C LYS A 372 -4.46 0.25 -24.03
N SER A 373 -3.37 0.76 -24.58
CA SER A 373 -2.71 1.97 -24.11
C SER A 373 -3.38 3.17 -24.75
N ILE A 374 -3.95 4.05 -23.94
CA ILE A 374 -4.54 5.31 -24.42
C ILE A 374 -3.55 6.43 -24.08
N TYR A 375 -3.02 7.10 -25.10
CA TYR A 375 -2.14 8.24 -24.95
C TYR A 375 -2.97 9.53 -25.07
N PHE A 376 -2.84 10.41 -24.09
CA PHE A 376 -3.40 11.75 -24.19
C PHE A 376 -2.25 12.75 -24.31
N HIS A 377 -2.25 13.53 -25.41
CA HIS A 377 -1.52 14.79 -25.48
C HIS A 377 -2.40 15.86 -24.81
N MET A 378 -1.84 16.55 -23.83
CA MET A 378 -2.45 17.74 -23.21
C MET A 378 -1.64 18.97 -23.55
#